data_c6c7fa796633316cfd91293fe79c3001
#
_entry.id   c6c7fa796633316cfd91293fe79c3001
#
_cell.length_a   1.000
_cell.length_b   1.000
_cell.length_c   1.000
_cell.angle_alpha   90.00
_cell.angle_beta   90.00
_cell.angle_gamma   90.00
#
_symmetry.space_group_name_H-M   'P 1'
#
loop_
_entity.id
_entity.type
_entity.pdbx_description
1 polymer ?
#
loop_
_entity_poly.entity_id
_entity_poly.type
_entity_poly.pdbx_seq_one_letter_code
_entity_poly.pdbx_strand_id
1 'polypeptide(L)'
;MCDCVSFYFSQQFMNKVFERKTKEDKPVLAICYDFDKTLSPDDMQAQGYIQSVGYEVESFWKESNGLAEENDMDQNLAYMYTMIQKARGKFVFNRKALMEYGAKVKLFPGVDTWFERIREYGKTKGVIVEHYIISSGLKEMIEGTIVAQEFEKIYASSFYYDKDGVAQWPAQVINYTSKTQFLFRIEKGTLDVNDSGVNDYFNPEDIRIPFRNMVYIGDSDTDIPCMKLVNSHSGHSIGVYNPETKDRRKVYKMMDDNRIKYFAAADYTENSDLDKLVKAIIDQTVTNETLMSVHYQNKQEQVNQSVNTDNHENKEKEKLILDLENSNSFKQTHSVISKLKLIKNWTQSEKIQLQEIAKTNNQVSYIMDDEDVADFYGMISVD
;
A
#
# COMPACT_ATOMS: atom_id res chain seq x y z
N MET A 1 -43.56 -39.24 19.90
CA MET A 1 -42.17 -39.59 19.52
C MET A 1 -41.79 -38.62 18.41
N CYS A 2 -41.11 -37.52 18.79
CA CYS A 2 -40.60 -36.55 17.84
C CYS A 2 -39.12 -36.85 17.64
N ASP A 3 -38.76 -37.29 16.45
CA ASP A 3 -37.36 -37.45 16.06
C ASP A 3 -36.76 -36.10 15.76
N CYS A 4 -35.94 -35.62 16.67
CA CYS A 4 -35.05 -34.48 16.43
C CYS A 4 -33.90 -34.94 15.55
N VAL A 5 -33.98 -34.65 14.26
CA VAL A 5 -32.83 -34.78 13.34
C VAL A 5 -31.89 -33.65 13.64
N SER A 6 -30.85 -33.99 14.38
CA SER A 6 -29.69 -33.12 14.61
C SER A 6 -28.89 -32.94 13.30
N PHE A 7 -29.06 -31.81 12.62
CA PHE A 7 -28.17 -31.41 11.55
C PHE A 7 -26.82 -30.97 12.15
N TYR A 8 -25.91 -31.91 12.24
CA TYR A 8 -24.49 -31.57 12.39
C TYR A 8 -23.98 -30.94 11.10
N PHE A 9 -24.03 -29.64 11.00
CA PHE A 9 -23.19 -28.91 10.07
C PHE A 9 -21.73 -29.05 10.55
N SER A 10 -21.03 -30.05 10.03
CA SER A 10 -19.56 -30.05 10.08
C SER A 10 -19.06 -28.92 9.17
N GLN A 11 -18.92 -27.72 9.71
CA GLN A 11 -18.14 -26.67 9.09
C GLN A 11 -16.66 -27.11 9.11
N GLN A 12 -16.25 -27.87 8.11
CA GLN A 12 -14.87 -27.86 7.68
C GLN A 12 -14.60 -26.49 7.04
N PHE A 13 -14.37 -25.48 7.88
CA PHE A 13 -13.58 -24.35 7.46
C PHE A 13 -12.18 -24.90 7.19
N MET A 14 -11.91 -25.29 5.96
CA MET A 14 -10.53 -25.40 5.50
C MET A 14 -9.94 -23.99 5.70
N ASN A 15 -9.07 -23.83 6.70
CA ASN A 15 -8.31 -22.62 6.86
C ASN A 15 -7.61 -22.37 5.53
N LYS A 16 -8.07 -21.39 4.76
CA LYS A 16 -7.44 -20.99 3.51
C LYS A 16 -6.01 -20.58 3.86
N VAL A 17 -5.05 -21.38 3.45
CA VAL A 17 -3.62 -21.01 3.59
C VAL A 17 -3.36 -19.95 2.53
N PHE A 18 -3.08 -18.73 2.98
CA PHE A 18 -2.72 -17.63 2.08
C PHE A 18 -1.25 -17.77 1.67
N GLU A 19 -0.98 -17.61 0.39
CA GLU A 19 0.37 -17.47 -0.11
C GLU A 19 0.89 -16.09 0.26
N ARG A 20 1.99 -16.04 1.04
CA ARG A 20 2.63 -14.80 1.48
C ARG A 20 4.02 -14.71 0.90
N LYS A 21 4.40 -13.52 0.46
CA LYS A 21 5.79 -13.24 0.10
C LYS A 21 6.61 -13.02 1.36
N THR A 22 7.78 -13.61 1.42
CA THR A 22 8.73 -13.47 2.52
C THR A 22 9.88 -12.54 2.13
N LYS A 23 10.63 -12.05 3.11
CA LYS A 23 11.78 -11.19 2.87
C LYS A 23 12.84 -11.94 2.07
N GLU A 24 13.37 -11.28 1.06
CA GLU A 24 14.42 -11.74 0.18
C GLU A 24 15.81 -11.32 0.71
N ASP A 25 16.86 -11.98 0.22
CA ASP A 25 18.26 -11.63 0.55
C ASP A 25 18.69 -10.29 -0.08
N LYS A 26 17.96 -9.84 -1.11
CA LYS A 26 18.19 -8.56 -1.78
C LYS A 26 17.10 -7.56 -1.40
N PRO A 27 17.44 -6.27 -1.35
CA PRO A 27 16.42 -5.25 -1.14
C PRO A 27 15.37 -5.28 -2.26
N VAL A 28 14.11 -5.12 -1.86
CA VAL A 28 12.98 -5.00 -2.79
C VAL A 28 12.52 -3.55 -2.79
N LEU A 29 12.33 -2.99 -3.98
CA LEU A 29 11.66 -1.71 -4.21
C LEU A 29 10.28 -1.98 -4.82
N ALA A 30 9.22 -1.55 -4.16
CA ALA A 30 7.87 -1.58 -4.71
C ALA A 30 7.53 -0.26 -5.40
N ILE A 31 7.13 -0.31 -6.66
CA ILE A 31 6.57 0.83 -7.38
C ILE A 31 5.08 0.62 -7.53
N CYS A 32 4.29 1.45 -6.84
CA CYS A 32 2.83 1.41 -6.85
C CYS A 32 2.31 2.52 -7.77
N TYR A 33 1.39 2.16 -8.65
CA TYR A 33 0.81 3.08 -9.62
C TYR A 33 -0.69 3.20 -9.42
N ASP A 34 -1.23 4.40 -9.56
CA ASP A 34 -2.59 4.53 -10.06
C ASP A 34 -2.61 4.18 -11.56
N PHE A 35 -3.80 3.99 -12.16
CA PHE A 35 -3.89 3.57 -13.55
C PHE A 35 -4.39 4.70 -14.47
N ASP A 36 -5.59 5.20 -14.22
CA ASP A 36 -6.21 6.24 -15.03
C ASP A 36 -5.44 7.57 -14.89
N LYS A 37 -5.13 8.22 -16.01
CA LYS A 37 -4.33 9.46 -16.07
C LYS A 37 -2.91 9.35 -15.49
N THR A 38 -2.51 8.12 -15.12
CA THR A 38 -1.17 7.79 -14.64
C THR A 38 -0.42 6.91 -15.63
N LEU A 39 -0.91 5.70 -15.96
CA LEU A 39 -0.39 4.83 -17.03
C LEU A 39 -1.15 4.97 -18.35
N SER A 40 -2.41 5.37 -18.27
CA SER A 40 -3.33 5.66 -19.37
C SER A 40 -3.60 7.17 -19.43
N PRO A 41 -3.76 7.77 -20.65
CA PRO A 41 -4.00 9.22 -20.76
C PRO A 41 -5.38 9.67 -20.29
N ASP A 42 -6.36 8.76 -20.13
CA ASP A 42 -7.72 9.07 -19.75
C ASP A 42 -8.33 7.94 -18.90
N ASP A 43 -9.52 8.19 -18.36
CA ASP A 43 -10.30 7.18 -17.64
C ASP A 43 -10.57 5.99 -18.56
N MET A 44 -10.31 4.77 -18.11
CA MET A 44 -10.44 3.57 -18.95
C MET A 44 -11.87 3.37 -19.47
N GLN A 45 -12.89 3.77 -18.69
CA GLN A 45 -14.29 3.66 -19.09
C GLN A 45 -14.63 4.60 -20.26
N ALA A 46 -13.94 5.74 -20.35
CA ALA A 46 -14.10 6.72 -21.43
C ALA A 46 -13.47 6.26 -22.76
N GLN A 47 -12.68 5.19 -22.75
CA GLN A 47 -11.95 4.69 -23.93
C GLN A 47 -12.67 3.52 -24.63
N GLY A 48 -14.00 3.60 -24.72
CA GLY A 48 -14.79 2.66 -25.50
C GLY A 48 -16.03 2.13 -24.81
N TYR A 49 -16.02 1.87 -23.49
CA TYR A 49 -17.17 1.36 -22.78
C TYR A 49 -18.35 2.35 -22.83
N ILE A 50 -18.13 3.61 -22.41
CA ILE A 50 -19.21 4.64 -22.33
C ILE A 50 -19.86 4.85 -23.69
N GLN A 51 -19.06 4.90 -24.75
CA GLN A 51 -19.58 5.05 -26.12
C GLN A 51 -20.38 3.81 -26.57
N SER A 52 -19.94 2.61 -26.18
CA SER A 52 -20.63 1.35 -26.51
C SER A 52 -22.04 1.25 -25.90
N VAL A 53 -22.25 1.92 -24.77
CA VAL A 53 -23.56 2.02 -24.14
C VAL A 53 -24.38 3.25 -24.63
N GLY A 54 -23.87 3.97 -25.66
CA GLY A 54 -24.55 5.07 -26.32
C GLY A 54 -24.59 6.36 -25.51
N TYR A 55 -23.56 6.60 -24.71
CA TYR A 55 -23.42 7.82 -23.90
C TYR A 55 -22.20 8.63 -24.34
N GLU A 56 -22.33 9.96 -24.17
CA GLU A 56 -21.21 10.87 -24.15
C GLU A 56 -20.53 10.80 -22.77
N VAL A 57 -19.20 10.91 -22.74
CA VAL A 57 -18.38 10.75 -21.52
C VAL A 57 -18.83 11.71 -20.42
N GLU A 58 -19.00 12.99 -20.74
CA GLU A 58 -19.43 14.01 -19.77
C GLU A 58 -20.81 13.70 -19.19
N SER A 59 -21.76 13.28 -20.03
CA SER A 59 -23.11 12.93 -19.59
C SER A 59 -23.14 11.71 -18.68
N PHE A 60 -22.29 10.71 -18.96
CA PHE A 60 -22.15 9.53 -18.12
C PHE A 60 -21.65 9.88 -16.73
N TRP A 61 -20.56 10.64 -16.65
CA TRP A 61 -19.99 11.05 -15.35
C TRP A 61 -20.91 11.99 -14.59
N LYS A 62 -21.61 12.91 -15.27
CA LYS A 62 -22.61 13.78 -14.64
C LYS A 62 -23.74 12.98 -14.01
N GLU A 63 -24.27 11.97 -14.72
CA GLU A 63 -25.33 11.11 -14.19
C GLU A 63 -24.82 10.29 -13.00
N SER A 64 -23.63 9.68 -13.11
CA SER A 64 -23.04 8.89 -12.05
C SER A 64 -22.74 9.71 -10.79
N ASN A 65 -22.14 10.89 -10.95
CA ASN A 65 -21.84 11.77 -9.83
C ASN A 65 -23.10 12.33 -9.18
N GLY A 66 -24.10 12.68 -9.99
CA GLY A 66 -25.41 13.11 -9.48
C GLY A 66 -26.09 12.01 -8.66
N LEU A 67 -26.01 10.75 -9.11
CA LEU A 67 -26.53 9.62 -8.35
C LEU A 67 -25.82 9.48 -6.99
N ALA A 68 -24.49 9.70 -6.96
CA ALA A 68 -23.72 9.64 -5.72
C ALA A 68 -24.14 10.76 -4.75
N GLU A 69 -24.27 11.99 -5.24
CA GLU A 69 -24.66 13.16 -4.43
C GLU A 69 -26.08 13.05 -3.87
N GLU A 70 -27.04 12.64 -4.70
CA GLU A 70 -28.45 12.52 -4.32
C GLU A 70 -28.72 11.42 -3.28
N ASN A 71 -27.84 10.41 -3.20
CA ASN A 71 -28.05 9.22 -2.37
C ASN A 71 -27.00 9.01 -1.28
N ASP A 72 -26.12 10.00 -1.03
CA ASP A 72 -25.00 9.88 -0.09
C ASP A 72 -24.17 8.60 -0.37
N MET A 73 -23.88 8.35 -1.63
CA MET A 73 -23.29 7.12 -2.14
C MET A 73 -21.83 7.36 -2.54
N ASP A 74 -20.95 6.38 -2.30
CA ASP A 74 -19.58 6.41 -2.80
C ASP A 74 -19.55 6.54 -4.33
N GLN A 75 -18.75 7.47 -4.86
CA GLN A 75 -18.67 7.76 -6.30
C GLN A 75 -18.28 6.53 -7.14
N ASN A 76 -17.42 5.65 -6.60
CA ASN A 76 -17.02 4.44 -7.32
C ASN A 76 -18.15 3.41 -7.34
N LEU A 77 -18.90 3.27 -6.25
CA LEU A 77 -20.14 2.47 -6.26
C LEU A 77 -21.15 3.02 -7.26
N ALA A 78 -21.29 4.35 -7.35
CA ALA A 78 -22.21 4.98 -8.27
C ALA A 78 -21.85 4.72 -9.74
N TYR A 79 -20.58 4.89 -10.13
CA TYR A 79 -20.20 4.60 -11.52
C TYR A 79 -20.31 3.10 -11.85
N MET A 80 -19.93 2.21 -10.92
CA MET A 80 -20.08 0.77 -11.12
C MET A 80 -21.55 0.38 -11.30
N TYR A 81 -22.43 0.93 -10.49
CA TYR A 81 -23.87 0.75 -10.65
C TYR A 81 -24.36 1.27 -12.01
N THR A 82 -23.99 2.49 -12.38
CA THR A 82 -24.35 3.12 -13.65
C THR A 82 -23.87 2.27 -14.83
N MET A 83 -22.66 1.72 -14.78
CA MET A 83 -22.17 0.82 -15.81
C MET A 83 -23.09 -0.39 -16.00
N ILE A 84 -23.45 -1.09 -14.92
CA ILE A 84 -24.38 -2.23 -15.02
C ILE A 84 -25.73 -1.81 -15.62
N GLN A 85 -26.29 -0.69 -15.15
CA GLN A 85 -27.61 -0.21 -15.65
C GLN A 85 -27.58 0.12 -17.14
N LYS A 86 -26.49 0.80 -17.61
CA LYS A 86 -26.40 1.22 -19.02
C LYS A 86 -26.07 0.06 -19.98
N ALA A 87 -25.46 -1.02 -19.50
CA ALA A 87 -25.21 -2.21 -20.29
C ALA A 87 -26.47 -3.05 -20.51
N ARG A 88 -27.52 -2.91 -19.68
CA ARG A 88 -28.76 -3.69 -19.79
C ARG A 88 -29.41 -3.54 -21.17
N GLY A 89 -29.71 -4.70 -21.77
CA GLY A 89 -30.32 -4.75 -23.11
C GLY A 89 -29.38 -4.45 -24.27
N LYS A 90 -28.10 -4.16 -24.01
CA LYS A 90 -27.09 -3.88 -25.06
C LYS A 90 -26.11 -5.04 -25.23
N PHE A 91 -25.54 -5.52 -24.13
CA PHE A 91 -24.65 -6.70 -24.11
C PHE A 91 -24.64 -7.33 -22.74
N VAL A 92 -24.05 -8.54 -22.63
CA VAL A 92 -23.87 -9.22 -21.36
C VAL A 92 -22.69 -8.57 -20.61
N PHE A 93 -23.00 -7.94 -19.49
CA PHE A 93 -22.00 -7.27 -18.68
C PHE A 93 -21.23 -8.32 -17.84
N ASN A 94 -20.18 -8.85 -18.41
CA ASN A 94 -19.35 -9.92 -17.84
C ASN A 94 -17.86 -9.57 -17.86
N ARG A 95 -17.06 -10.39 -17.15
CA ARG A 95 -15.60 -10.20 -17.04
C ARG A 95 -14.93 -10.11 -18.41
N LYS A 96 -15.30 -11.02 -19.35
CA LYS A 96 -14.69 -11.06 -20.68
C LYS A 96 -14.92 -9.75 -21.45
N ALA A 97 -16.15 -9.25 -21.44
CA ALA A 97 -16.48 -7.98 -22.11
C ALA A 97 -15.68 -6.81 -21.52
N LEU A 98 -15.53 -6.76 -20.19
CA LEU A 98 -14.72 -5.72 -19.54
C LEU A 98 -13.23 -5.84 -19.92
N MET A 99 -12.67 -7.04 -19.98
CA MET A 99 -11.30 -7.25 -20.44
C MET A 99 -11.13 -6.85 -21.92
N GLU A 100 -12.12 -7.10 -22.77
CA GLU A 100 -12.11 -6.67 -24.18
C GLU A 100 -12.10 -5.15 -24.34
N TYR A 101 -12.76 -4.39 -23.45
CA TYR A 101 -12.60 -2.94 -23.38
C TYR A 101 -11.22 -2.56 -22.86
N GLY A 102 -10.72 -3.25 -21.84
CA GLY A 102 -9.36 -3.07 -21.32
C GLY A 102 -8.27 -3.21 -22.40
N ALA A 103 -8.42 -4.19 -23.30
CA ALA A 103 -7.49 -4.40 -24.42
C ALA A 103 -7.42 -3.22 -25.41
N LYS A 104 -8.38 -2.29 -25.37
CA LYS A 104 -8.43 -1.09 -26.23
C LYS A 104 -7.91 0.16 -25.52
N VAL A 105 -7.63 0.08 -24.23
CA VAL A 105 -7.14 1.21 -23.44
C VAL A 105 -5.77 1.64 -23.96
N LYS A 106 -5.65 2.93 -24.25
CA LYS A 106 -4.38 3.53 -24.67
C LYS A 106 -3.50 3.72 -23.44
N LEU A 107 -2.21 3.54 -23.62
CA LEU A 107 -1.20 3.76 -22.61
C LEU A 107 -0.35 4.99 -22.98
N PHE A 108 0.21 5.65 -21.99
CA PHE A 108 1.19 6.70 -22.23
C PHE A 108 2.44 6.18 -22.92
N PRO A 109 3.23 7.06 -23.60
CA PRO A 109 4.44 6.66 -24.29
C PRO A 109 5.41 5.88 -23.40
N GLY A 110 5.88 4.73 -23.89
CA GLY A 110 6.90 3.91 -23.23
C GLY A 110 6.42 3.01 -22.10
N VAL A 111 5.12 3.04 -21.72
CA VAL A 111 4.56 2.18 -20.65
C VAL A 111 4.72 0.71 -20.99
N ASP A 112 4.61 0.33 -22.25
CA ASP A 112 4.75 -1.04 -22.76
C ASP A 112 6.13 -1.68 -22.50
N THR A 113 7.18 -0.87 -22.42
CA THR A 113 8.56 -1.33 -22.19
C THR A 113 9.13 -0.91 -20.83
N TRP A 114 8.38 -0.10 -20.09
CA TRP A 114 8.80 0.49 -18.83
C TRP A 114 9.15 -0.55 -17.75
N PHE A 115 8.26 -1.48 -17.52
CA PHE A 115 8.33 -2.40 -16.38
C PHE A 115 9.57 -3.30 -16.46
N GLU A 116 9.80 -3.92 -17.62
CA GLU A 116 10.97 -4.76 -17.84
C GLU A 116 12.26 -3.95 -17.72
N ARG A 117 12.30 -2.76 -18.35
CA ARG A 117 13.49 -1.89 -18.33
C ARG A 117 13.86 -1.45 -16.92
N ILE A 118 12.89 -1.11 -16.08
CA ILE A 118 13.12 -0.69 -14.69
C ILE A 118 13.53 -1.90 -13.82
N ARG A 119 12.93 -3.08 -14.02
CA ARG A 119 13.39 -4.33 -13.38
C ARG A 119 14.83 -4.67 -13.73
N GLU A 120 15.19 -4.61 -15.01
CA GLU A 120 16.57 -4.88 -15.43
C GLU A 120 17.55 -3.85 -14.86
N TYR A 121 17.19 -2.58 -14.81
CA TYR A 121 18.02 -1.58 -14.13
C TYR A 121 18.21 -1.91 -12.65
N GLY A 122 17.14 -2.22 -11.93
CA GLY A 122 17.21 -2.65 -10.52
C GLY A 122 18.12 -3.87 -10.34
N LYS A 123 17.99 -4.87 -11.21
CA LYS A 123 18.83 -6.08 -11.19
C LYS A 123 20.31 -5.76 -11.36
N THR A 124 20.69 -4.81 -12.22
CA THR A 124 22.09 -4.36 -12.35
C THR A 124 22.62 -3.71 -11.06
N LYS A 125 21.73 -3.18 -10.22
CA LYS A 125 22.06 -2.54 -8.94
C LYS A 125 21.89 -3.47 -7.74
N GLY A 126 21.48 -4.72 -7.96
CA GLY A 126 21.23 -5.69 -6.88
C GLY A 126 19.89 -5.47 -6.15
N VAL A 127 18.96 -4.72 -6.73
CA VAL A 127 17.61 -4.44 -6.20
C VAL A 127 16.58 -5.23 -6.99
N ILE A 128 15.65 -5.89 -6.32
CA ILE A 128 14.46 -6.48 -6.91
C ILE A 128 13.42 -5.37 -7.05
N VAL A 129 12.93 -5.11 -8.27
CA VAL A 129 11.87 -4.12 -8.50
C VAL A 129 10.56 -4.85 -8.75
N GLU A 130 9.54 -4.55 -7.98
CA GLU A 130 8.19 -5.06 -8.11
C GLU A 130 7.22 -3.93 -8.46
N HIS A 131 6.26 -4.24 -9.33
CA HIS A 131 5.26 -3.28 -9.79
C HIS A 131 3.86 -3.67 -9.30
N TYR A 132 3.10 -2.70 -8.82
CA TYR A 132 1.77 -2.88 -8.24
C TYR A 132 0.80 -1.83 -8.76
N ILE A 133 -0.45 -2.21 -8.99
CA ILE A 133 -1.54 -1.26 -9.24
C ILE A 133 -2.34 -1.04 -7.95
N ILE A 134 -2.67 0.22 -7.65
CA ILE A 134 -3.62 0.62 -6.61
C ILE A 134 -4.53 1.69 -7.22
N SER A 135 -5.64 1.26 -7.85
CA SER A 135 -6.49 2.13 -8.67
C SER A 135 -7.95 2.13 -8.23
N SER A 136 -8.61 3.25 -8.44
CA SER A 136 -10.08 3.37 -8.32
C SER A 136 -10.81 2.82 -9.55
N GLY A 137 -10.11 2.60 -10.66
CA GLY A 137 -10.65 2.01 -11.89
C GLY A 137 -11.00 0.54 -11.76
N LEU A 138 -11.41 -0.08 -12.86
CA LEU A 138 -11.86 -1.47 -12.88
C LEU A 138 -10.73 -2.46 -13.13
N LYS A 139 -10.60 -3.40 -12.20
CA LYS A 139 -9.59 -4.47 -12.25
C LYS A 139 -9.68 -5.29 -13.55
N GLU A 140 -10.87 -5.63 -13.96
CA GLU A 140 -11.11 -6.44 -15.15
C GLU A 140 -10.63 -5.71 -16.43
N MET A 141 -10.79 -4.39 -16.48
CA MET A 141 -10.29 -3.62 -17.61
C MET A 141 -8.75 -3.52 -17.56
N ILE A 142 -8.15 -3.33 -16.39
CA ILE A 142 -6.70 -3.34 -16.24
C ILE A 142 -6.12 -4.71 -16.62
N GLU A 143 -6.74 -5.80 -16.19
CA GLU A 143 -6.35 -7.18 -16.55
C GLU A 143 -6.48 -7.47 -18.05
N GLY A 144 -7.30 -6.71 -18.77
CA GLY A 144 -7.41 -6.78 -20.23
C GLY A 144 -6.29 -6.06 -21.00
N THR A 145 -5.52 -5.21 -20.33
CA THR A 145 -4.45 -4.43 -20.99
C THR A 145 -3.24 -5.29 -21.33
N ILE A 146 -2.43 -4.83 -22.28
CA ILE A 146 -1.19 -5.52 -22.71
C ILE A 146 -0.13 -5.58 -21.60
N VAL A 147 -0.23 -4.73 -20.58
CA VAL A 147 0.74 -4.64 -19.47
C VAL A 147 0.25 -5.35 -18.18
N ALA A 148 -0.87 -6.02 -18.22
CA ALA A 148 -1.47 -6.64 -17.03
C ALA A 148 -0.54 -7.65 -16.32
N GLN A 149 0.29 -8.35 -17.10
CA GLN A 149 1.21 -9.38 -16.60
C GLN A 149 2.46 -8.79 -15.92
N GLU A 150 2.66 -7.49 -16.03
CA GLU A 150 3.81 -6.80 -15.45
C GLU A 150 3.68 -6.55 -13.95
N PHE A 151 2.46 -6.72 -13.41
CA PHE A 151 2.16 -6.39 -12.01
C PHE A 151 2.13 -7.64 -11.13
N GLU A 152 2.83 -7.58 -9.99
CA GLU A 152 2.77 -8.59 -8.94
C GLU A 152 1.36 -8.72 -8.36
N LYS A 153 0.65 -7.60 -8.26
CA LYS A 153 -0.74 -7.55 -7.86
C LYS A 153 -1.46 -6.33 -8.41
N ILE A 154 -2.69 -6.53 -8.85
CA ILE A 154 -3.60 -5.46 -9.24
C ILE A 154 -4.66 -5.31 -8.16
N TYR A 155 -4.58 -4.20 -7.41
CA TYR A 155 -5.61 -3.76 -6.49
C TYR A 155 -6.44 -2.67 -7.19
N ALA A 156 -7.66 -3.02 -7.56
CA ALA A 156 -8.58 -2.12 -8.24
C ALA A 156 -10.02 -2.49 -7.90
N SER A 157 -10.97 -1.60 -8.16
CA SER A 157 -12.39 -1.91 -8.00
C SER A 157 -12.78 -3.05 -8.93
N SER A 158 -13.65 -3.97 -8.46
CA SER A 158 -13.99 -5.18 -9.21
C SER A 158 -15.41 -5.64 -8.93
N PHE A 159 -15.93 -6.49 -9.80
CA PHE A 159 -17.24 -7.08 -9.63
C PHE A 159 -17.19 -8.53 -9.12
N TYR A 160 -18.22 -8.91 -8.39
CA TYR A 160 -18.60 -10.30 -8.18
C TYR A 160 -19.41 -10.78 -9.40
N TYR A 161 -19.10 -11.97 -9.87
CA TYR A 161 -19.74 -12.62 -11.01
C TYR A 161 -20.49 -13.85 -10.55
N ASP A 162 -21.68 -14.06 -11.10
CA ASP A 162 -22.44 -15.30 -10.88
C ASP A 162 -21.83 -16.49 -11.64
N LYS A 163 -22.50 -17.64 -11.53
CA LYS A 163 -22.07 -18.88 -12.20
C LYS A 163 -22.05 -18.80 -13.75
N ASP A 164 -22.80 -17.85 -14.32
CA ASP A 164 -22.88 -17.62 -15.75
C ASP A 164 -21.88 -16.52 -16.19
N GLY A 165 -21.06 -16.01 -15.26
CA GLY A 165 -20.04 -15.00 -15.48
C GLY A 165 -20.58 -13.59 -15.61
N VAL A 166 -21.85 -13.34 -15.24
CA VAL A 166 -22.47 -12.02 -15.29
C VAL A 166 -22.19 -11.26 -14.00
N ALA A 167 -21.78 -9.99 -14.13
CA ALA A 167 -21.51 -9.13 -12.99
C ALA A 167 -22.80 -8.84 -12.20
N GLN A 168 -22.76 -9.07 -10.89
CA GLN A 168 -23.91 -8.92 -9.99
C GLN A 168 -23.73 -7.78 -8.99
N TRP A 169 -22.56 -7.68 -8.37
CA TRP A 169 -22.31 -6.81 -7.25
C TRP A 169 -20.84 -6.34 -7.20
N PRO A 170 -20.53 -5.16 -6.68
CA PRO A 170 -19.14 -4.80 -6.42
C PRO A 170 -18.50 -5.77 -5.43
N ALA A 171 -17.44 -6.48 -5.85
CA ALA A 171 -16.67 -7.37 -4.98
C ALA A 171 -15.62 -6.57 -4.17
N GLN A 172 -15.10 -5.50 -4.76
CA GLN A 172 -14.16 -4.58 -4.16
C GLN A 172 -14.39 -3.18 -4.70
N VAL A 173 -14.30 -2.18 -3.80
CA VAL A 173 -14.32 -0.76 -4.15
C VAL A 173 -13.12 -0.09 -3.49
N ILE A 174 -12.35 0.63 -4.29
CA ILE A 174 -11.11 1.27 -3.85
C ILE A 174 -11.19 2.75 -4.12
N ASN A 175 -11.11 3.57 -3.05
CA ASN A 175 -11.17 5.02 -3.15
C ASN A 175 -10.42 5.67 -1.98
N TYR A 176 -9.81 6.85 -2.19
CA TYR A 176 -9.16 7.66 -1.16
C TYR A 176 -8.34 6.84 -0.15
N THR A 177 -8.68 6.92 1.13
CA THR A 177 -7.95 6.25 2.22
C THR A 177 -8.00 4.73 2.14
N SER A 178 -9.01 4.13 1.48
CA SER A 178 -9.03 2.68 1.29
C SER A 178 -7.89 2.18 0.39
N LYS A 179 -7.27 3.05 -0.43
CA LYS A 179 -6.04 2.74 -1.18
C LYS A 179 -4.88 2.41 -0.26
N THR A 180 -4.77 3.05 0.90
CA THR A 180 -3.60 2.92 1.80
C THR A 180 -3.44 1.51 2.39
N GLN A 181 -4.52 0.76 2.58
CA GLN A 181 -4.45 -0.62 3.09
C GLN A 181 -3.56 -1.51 2.23
N PHE A 182 -3.49 -1.26 0.92
CA PHE A 182 -2.72 -2.09 0.01
C PHE A 182 -1.21 -1.84 0.13
N LEU A 183 -0.80 -0.65 0.53
CA LEU A 183 0.60 -0.36 0.86
C LEU A 183 1.06 -1.20 2.05
N PHE A 184 0.25 -1.34 3.12
CA PHE A 184 0.56 -2.21 4.24
C PHE A 184 0.59 -3.70 3.85
N ARG A 185 -0.23 -4.13 2.90
CA ARG A 185 -0.19 -5.49 2.37
C ARG A 185 1.09 -5.75 1.59
N ILE A 186 1.52 -4.80 0.77
CA ILE A 186 2.77 -4.86 0.02
C ILE A 186 3.95 -4.86 0.98
N GLU A 187 3.96 -3.99 1.99
CA GLU A 187 4.98 -3.93 3.04
C GLU A 187 5.26 -5.30 3.66
N LYS A 188 4.20 -6.02 4.00
CA LYS A 188 4.27 -7.30 4.74
C LYS A 188 4.24 -8.55 3.86
N GLY A 189 4.08 -8.40 2.54
CA GLY A 189 3.93 -9.53 1.63
C GLY A 189 2.59 -10.29 1.75
N THR A 190 1.59 -9.73 2.45
CA THR A 190 0.25 -10.31 2.68
C THR A 190 -0.73 -9.85 1.60
N LEU A 191 -0.51 -10.29 0.34
CA LEU A 191 -1.14 -9.72 -0.84
C LEU A 191 -2.62 -10.09 -1.05
N ASP A 192 -3.14 -11.14 -0.40
CA ASP A 192 -4.57 -11.48 -0.49
C ASP A 192 -5.39 -10.50 0.38
N VAL A 193 -6.46 -9.94 -0.18
CA VAL A 193 -7.32 -8.94 0.50
C VAL A 193 -8.01 -9.49 1.75
N ASN A 194 -8.17 -10.80 1.85
CA ASN A 194 -8.79 -11.49 2.99
C ASN A 194 -7.75 -12.02 3.99
N ASP A 195 -6.44 -11.86 3.73
CA ASP A 195 -5.41 -12.28 4.68
C ASP A 195 -5.35 -11.29 5.84
N SER A 196 -5.75 -11.76 7.03
CA SER A 196 -5.69 -10.98 8.28
C SER A 196 -4.26 -10.74 8.77
N GLY A 197 -3.27 -11.44 8.23
CA GLY A 197 -1.86 -11.26 8.53
C GLY A 197 -1.33 -9.85 8.23
N VAL A 198 -2.09 -9.02 7.49
CA VAL A 198 -1.78 -7.59 7.38
C VAL A 198 -1.72 -6.89 8.75
N ASN A 199 -2.40 -7.44 9.77
CA ASN A 199 -2.39 -6.91 11.14
C ASN A 199 -1.35 -7.58 12.04
N ASP A 200 -0.63 -8.61 11.54
CA ASP A 200 0.43 -9.26 12.31
C ASP A 200 1.58 -8.28 12.54
N TYR A 201 2.21 -8.39 13.71
CA TYR A 201 3.42 -7.66 14.00
C TYR A 201 4.64 -8.30 13.30
N PHE A 202 5.48 -7.46 12.74
CA PHE A 202 6.78 -7.82 12.19
C PHE A 202 7.84 -6.97 12.87
N ASN A 203 8.98 -7.58 13.25
CA ASN A 203 10.11 -6.75 13.61
C ASN A 203 10.54 -5.89 12.40
N PRO A 204 11.05 -4.68 12.62
CA PRO A 204 11.46 -3.80 11.52
C PRO A 204 12.46 -4.46 10.55
N GLU A 205 13.33 -5.33 11.06
CA GLU A 205 14.27 -6.09 10.27
C GLU A 205 13.64 -7.22 9.44
N ASP A 206 12.44 -7.70 9.81
CA ASP A 206 11.70 -8.76 9.13
C ASP A 206 10.70 -8.23 8.10
N ILE A 207 10.45 -6.92 8.09
CA ILE A 207 9.58 -6.28 7.11
C ILE A 207 10.14 -6.52 5.71
N ARG A 208 9.28 -7.03 4.82
CA ARG A 208 9.68 -7.38 3.46
C ARG A 208 10.04 -6.16 2.63
N ILE A 209 9.12 -5.20 2.53
CA ILE A 209 9.31 -3.97 1.76
C ILE A 209 8.96 -2.78 2.65
N PRO A 210 9.94 -2.23 3.39
CA PRO A 210 9.67 -1.06 4.22
C PRO A 210 9.23 0.14 3.36
N PHE A 211 8.41 1.03 3.91
CA PHE A 211 7.89 2.20 3.18
C PHE A 211 8.98 3.05 2.52
N ARG A 212 10.18 3.13 3.12
CA ARG A 212 11.32 3.82 2.51
C ARG A 212 11.73 3.25 1.14
N ASN A 213 11.37 1.99 0.87
CA ASN A 213 11.58 1.29 -0.39
C ASN A 213 10.28 1.23 -1.22
N MET A 214 9.40 2.20 -1.06
CA MET A 214 8.19 2.33 -1.87
C MET A 214 8.21 3.62 -2.66
N VAL A 215 7.76 3.51 -3.90
CA VAL A 215 7.45 4.64 -4.79
C VAL A 215 5.96 4.60 -5.08
N TYR A 216 5.25 5.70 -4.89
CA TYR A 216 3.87 5.85 -5.32
C TYR A 216 3.77 6.87 -6.45
N ILE A 217 3.23 6.45 -7.59
CA ILE A 217 3.05 7.29 -8.78
C ILE A 217 1.56 7.43 -9.06
N GLY A 218 1.08 8.67 -9.15
CA GLY A 218 -0.34 8.96 -9.40
C GLY A 218 -0.55 10.39 -9.87
N ASP A 219 -1.78 10.72 -10.27
CA ASP A 219 -2.14 12.04 -10.81
C ASP A 219 -3.21 12.76 -9.98
N SER A 220 -3.89 12.06 -9.05
CA SER A 220 -5.19 12.51 -8.55
C SER A 220 -5.28 12.70 -7.04
N ASP A 221 -6.37 13.38 -6.63
CA ASP A 221 -6.66 13.60 -5.21
C ASP A 221 -6.90 12.27 -4.46
N THR A 222 -7.35 11.23 -5.18
CA THR A 222 -7.54 9.90 -4.60
C THR A 222 -6.23 9.23 -4.20
N ASP A 223 -5.09 9.68 -4.75
CA ASP A 223 -3.74 9.16 -4.48
C ASP A 223 -3.07 9.84 -3.30
N ILE A 224 -3.53 11.03 -2.94
CA ILE A 224 -2.93 11.85 -1.86
C ILE A 224 -2.73 11.06 -0.56
N PRO A 225 -3.68 10.25 -0.06
CA PRO A 225 -3.48 9.47 1.15
C PRO A 225 -2.28 8.52 1.05
N CYS A 226 -2.13 7.82 -0.08
CA CYS A 226 -1.01 6.92 -0.34
C CYS A 226 0.32 7.68 -0.46
N MET A 227 0.33 8.76 -1.23
CA MET A 227 1.50 9.61 -1.42
C MET A 227 2.00 10.18 -0.09
N LYS A 228 1.07 10.66 0.74
CA LYS A 228 1.39 11.21 2.06
C LYS A 228 1.92 10.13 3.00
N LEU A 229 1.29 8.95 3.02
CA LEU A 229 1.73 7.82 3.83
C LEU A 229 3.16 7.39 3.47
N VAL A 230 3.44 7.19 2.19
CA VAL A 230 4.77 6.82 1.71
C VAL A 230 5.80 7.89 2.08
N ASN A 231 5.48 9.18 1.87
CA ASN A 231 6.38 10.29 2.22
C ASN A 231 6.69 10.37 3.70
N SER A 232 5.70 10.17 4.57
CA SER A 232 5.88 10.25 6.03
C SER A 232 6.80 9.16 6.58
N HIS A 233 6.99 8.07 5.82
CA HIS A 233 7.88 6.96 6.16
C HIS A 233 9.13 6.90 5.26
N SER A 234 9.60 8.04 4.80
CA SER A 234 10.83 8.20 4.00
C SER A 234 10.82 7.57 2.60
N GLY A 235 9.69 7.07 2.14
CA GLY A 235 9.50 6.63 0.75
C GLY A 235 9.34 7.79 -0.23
N HIS A 236 8.93 7.50 -1.46
CA HIS A 236 8.89 8.44 -2.56
C HIS A 236 7.50 8.54 -3.19
N SER A 237 7.04 9.76 -3.45
CA SER A 237 5.81 10.00 -4.19
C SER A 237 6.09 10.88 -5.40
N ILE A 238 5.52 10.53 -6.53
CA ILE A 238 5.69 11.22 -7.81
C ILE A 238 4.30 11.56 -8.35
N GLY A 239 4.00 12.85 -8.45
CA GLY A 239 2.83 13.32 -9.16
C GLY A 239 3.10 13.36 -10.66
N VAL A 240 2.21 12.80 -11.48
CA VAL A 240 2.39 12.85 -12.94
C VAL A 240 1.36 13.76 -13.60
N TYR A 241 1.74 14.34 -14.72
CA TYR A 241 0.86 15.16 -15.55
C TYR A 241 0.95 14.72 -17.01
N ASN A 242 -0.15 14.91 -17.75
CA ASN A 242 -0.22 14.53 -19.16
C ASN A 242 0.80 15.33 -20.01
N PRO A 243 1.73 14.67 -20.72
CA PRO A 243 2.77 15.34 -21.52
C PRO A 243 2.21 16.13 -22.72
N GLU A 244 1.03 15.76 -23.25
CA GLU A 244 0.41 16.43 -24.38
C GLU A 244 -0.20 17.77 -23.99
N THR A 245 -0.98 17.79 -22.89
CA THR A 245 -1.61 19.03 -22.39
C THR A 245 -0.63 19.92 -21.67
N LYS A 246 0.42 19.36 -21.09
CA LYS A 246 1.43 20.04 -20.26
C LYS A 246 0.85 20.84 -19.10
N ASP A 247 -0.40 20.52 -18.68
CA ASP A 247 -1.02 21.19 -17.56
C ASP A 247 -0.43 20.68 -16.23
N ARG A 248 0.32 21.56 -15.58
CA ARG A 248 1.01 21.28 -14.31
C ARG A 248 0.33 21.84 -13.08
N ARG A 249 -0.80 22.53 -13.22
CA ARG A 249 -1.48 23.23 -12.11
C ARG A 249 -1.75 22.30 -10.94
N LYS A 250 -2.19 21.08 -11.22
CA LYS A 250 -2.51 20.08 -10.20
C LYS A 250 -1.27 19.62 -9.44
N VAL A 251 -0.21 19.24 -10.14
CA VAL A 251 1.03 18.78 -9.50
C VAL A 251 1.75 19.91 -8.76
N TYR A 252 1.64 21.16 -9.22
CA TYR A 252 2.15 22.32 -8.48
C TYR A 252 1.40 22.51 -7.17
N LYS A 253 0.07 22.46 -7.19
CA LYS A 253 -0.75 22.49 -5.98
C LYS A 253 -0.40 21.36 -5.02
N MET A 254 -0.24 20.13 -5.52
CA MET A 254 0.15 18.98 -4.69
C MET A 254 1.54 19.17 -4.07
N MET A 255 2.47 19.83 -4.77
CA MET A 255 3.80 20.16 -4.26
C MET A 255 3.70 21.26 -3.17
N ASP A 256 2.97 22.34 -3.42
CA ASP A 256 2.76 23.44 -2.47
C ASP A 256 2.10 22.97 -1.18
N ASP A 257 1.15 22.03 -1.30
CA ASP A 257 0.47 21.39 -0.17
C ASP A 257 1.30 20.29 0.53
N ASN A 258 2.56 20.08 0.13
CA ASN A 258 3.44 19.00 0.62
C ASN A 258 2.81 17.59 0.51
N ARG A 259 2.08 17.33 -0.59
CA ARG A 259 1.45 16.04 -0.86
C ARG A 259 2.36 15.09 -1.61
N ILE A 260 3.24 15.64 -2.46
CA ILE A 260 4.21 14.89 -3.27
C ILE A 260 5.63 15.41 -3.05
N LYS A 261 6.62 14.53 -3.27
CA LYS A 261 8.05 14.90 -3.25
C LYS A 261 8.54 15.36 -4.61
N TYR A 262 8.03 14.76 -5.67
CA TYR A 262 8.48 14.99 -7.04
C TYR A 262 7.27 15.05 -7.97
N PHE A 263 7.47 15.64 -9.14
CA PHE A 263 6.54 15.52 -10.25
C PHE A 263 7.31 15.35 -11.58
N ALA A 264 6.66 14.69 -12.53
CA ALA A 264 7.20 14.48 -13.88
C ALA A 264 6.07 14.44 -14.91
N ALA A 265 6.39 14.56 -16.18
CA ALA A 265 5.46 14.17 -17.25
C ALA A 265 5.18 12.66 -17.17
N ALA A 266 3.98 12.21 -17.52
CA ALA A 266 3.64 10.80 -17.70
C ALA A 266 4.26 10.27 -19.00
N ASP A 267 5.56 10.34 -19.08
CA ASP A 267 6.41 9.87 -20.18
C ASP A 267 7.32 8.77 -19.62
N TYR A 268 6.99 7.53 -19.98
CA TYR A 268 7.67 6.32 -19.51
C TYR A 268 8.76 5.85 -20.47
N THR A 269 9.12 6.66 -21.46
CA THR A 269 10.20 6.33 -22.39
C THR A 269 11.57 6.35 -21.72
N GLU A 270 12.51 5.65 -22.31
CA GLU A 270 13.88 5.62 -21.82
C GLU A 270 14.51 7.03 -21.84
N ASN A 271 15.24 7.36 -20.78
CA ASN A 271 15.86 8.67 -20.54
C ASN A 271 14.90 9.86 -20.36
N SER A 272 13.59 9.63 -20.21
CA SER A 272 12.65 10.65 -19.78
C SER A 272 13.00 11.14 -18.35
N ASP A 273 12.40 12.26 -17.92
CA ASP A 273 12.61 12.75 -16.55
C ASP A 273 12.09 11.77 -15.50
N LEU A 274 10.98 11.08 -15.80
CA LEU A 274 10.44 10.04 -14.92
C LEU A 274 11.37 8.83 -14.84
N ASP A 275 11.94 8.39 -15.97
CA ASP A 275 12.90 7.28 -16.04
C ASP A 275 14.16 7.58 -15.21
N LYS A 276 14.73 8.77 -15.38
CA LYS A 276 15.90 9.20 -14.61
C LYS A 276 15.60 9.30 -13.11
N LEU A 277 14.43 9.83 -12.75
CA LEU A 277 14.01 9.97 -11.36
C LEU A 277 13.85 8.60 -10.68
N VAL A 278 13.18 7.66 -11.31
CA VAL A 278 12.98 6.31 -10.75
C VAL A 278 14.31 5.56 -10.65
N LYS A 279 15.19 5.67 -11.66
CA LYS A 279 16.55 5.11 -11.58
C LYS A 279 17.38 5.70 -10.43
N ALA A 280 17.28 6.99 -10.17
CA ALA A 280 17.95 7.64 -9.03
C ALA A 280 17.39 7.14 -7.68
N ILE A 281 16.10 6.86 -7.59
CA ILE A 281 15.50 6.26 -6.40
C ILE A 281 16.00 4.82 -6.19
N ILE A 282 16.16 4.03 -7.25
CA ILE A 282 16.76 2.69 -7.17
C ILE A 282 18.19 2.78 -6.63
N ASP A 283 19.01 3.69 -7.16
CA ASP A 283 20.38 3.91 -6.68
C ASP A 283 20.42 4.33 -5.20
N GLN A 284 19.49 5.20 -4.78
CA GLN A 284 19.36 5.60 -3.38
C GLN A 284 18.95 4.41 -2.48
N THR A 285 18.06 3.54 -2.96
CA THR A 285 17.64 2.35 -2.21
C THR A 285 18.82 1.46 -1.85
N VAL A 286 19.75 1.22 -2.78
CA VAL A 286 20.98 0.45 -2.52
C VAL A 286 21.77 1.03 -1.35
N THR A 287 21.99 2.34 -1.38
CA THR A 287 22.76 3.05 -0.36
C THR A 287 22.06 3.00 0.99
N ASN A 288 20.76 3.26 1.02
CA ASN A 288 19.95 3.22 2.23
C ASN A 288 19.96 1.82 2.88
N GLU A 289 19.78 0.76 2.10
CA GLU A 289 19.77 -0.61 2.62
C GLU A 289 21.15 -1.04 3.10
N THR A 290 22.24 -0.57 2.49
CA THR A 290 23.60 -0.77 3.00
C THR A 290 23.76 -0.14 4.39
N LEU A 291 23.32 1.12 4.57
CA LEU A 291 23.39 1.80 5.87
C LEU A 291 22.51 1.11 6.92
N MET A 292 21.31 0.66 6.54
CA MET A 292 20.44 -0.09 7.45
C MET A 292 21.03 -1.42 7.87
N SER A 293 21.69 -2.14 6.96
CA SER A 293 22.41 -3.39 7.29
C SER A 293 23.51 -3.16 8.32
N VAL A 294 24.32 -2.11 8.14
CA VAL A 294 25.35 -1.72 9.11
C VAL A 294 24.73 -1.36 10.46
N HIS A 295 23.63 -0.59 10.45
CA HIS A 295 22.91 -0.23 11.68
C HIS A 295 22.43 -1.47 12.46
N TYR A 296 21.78 -2.42 11.78
CA TYR A 296 21.35 -3.66 12.45
C TYR A 296 22.51 -4.53 12.93
N GLN A 297 23.60 -4.62 12.16
CA GLN A 297 24.81 -5.33 12.60
C GLN A 297 25.39 -4.70 13.87
N ASN A 298 25.53 -3.38 13.94
CA ASN A 298 26.01 -2.67 15.10
C ASN A 298 25.10 -2.88 16.33
N LYS A 299 23.77 -2.85 16.14
CA LYS A 299 22.82 -3.16 17.22
C LYS A 299 22.97 -4.60 17.73
N GLN A 300 23.12 -5.58 16.83
CA GLN A 300 23.36 -6.97 17.22
C GLN A 300 24.68 -7.16 17.96
N GLU A 301 25.73 -6.47 17.51
CA GLU A 301 27.03 -6.50 18.18
C GLU A 301 26.95 -5.91 19.59
N GLN A 302 26.27 -4.79 19.76
CA GLN A 302 26.02 -4.16 21.07
C GLN A 302 25.29 -5.13 22.02
N VAL A 303 24.20 -5.76 21.54
CA VAL A 303 23.46 -6.76 22.31
C VAL A 303 24.35 -7.94 22.69
N ASN A 304 25.20 -8.42 21.77
CA ASN A 304 26.11 -9.54 22.03
C ASN A 304 27.25 -9.19 22.98
N GLN A 305 27.74 -7.95 22.98
CA GLN A 305 28.76 -7.49 23.94
C GLN A 305 28.22 -7.34 25.36
N SER A 306 26.99 -6.87 25.52
CA SER A 306 26.30 -6.80 26.81
C SER A 306 26.02 -8.20 27.40
N VAL A 307 26.06 -9.24 26.54
CA VAL A 307 25.90 -10.66 26.92
C VAL A 307 27.09 -11.23 27.68
N ASN A 308 28.30 -10.69 27.46
CA ASN A 308 29.53 -11.17 28.13
C ASN A 308 29.72 -10.63 29.55
N THR A 309 28.85 -9.74 29.99
CA THR A 309 28.83 -9.27 31.39
C THR A 309 27.50 -9.72 32.03
N ASP A 310 27.63 -10.79 32.86
CA ASP A 310 26.55 -11.40 33.68
C ASP A 310 25.26 -10.63 33.88
N ASN A 311 24.17 -10.99 33.16
CA ASN A 311 22.82 -11.16 33.73
C ASN A 311 21.80 -11.43 32.64
N HIS A 312 21.12 -12.54 32.73
CA HIS A 312 19.96 -12.91 31.87
C HIS A 312 18.84 -11.85 31.90
N GLU A 313 18.73 -11.13 33.02
CA GLU A 313 17.74 -10.07 33.26
C GLU A 313 18.01 -8.78 32.46
N ASN A 314 19.28 -8.41 32.26
CA ASN A 314 19.67 -7.25 31.46
C ASN A 314 19.43 -7.44 29.96
N LYS A 315 19.55 -8.67 29.46
CA LYS A 315 19.27 -9.00 28.05
C LYS A 315 17.83 -8.79 27.66
N GLU A 316 16.92 -9.22 28.53
CA GLU A 316 15.48 -9.10 28.28
C GLU A 316 15.05 -7.63 28.31
N LYS A 317 15.65 -6.83 29.19
CA LYS A 317 15.45 -5.39 29.28
C LYS A 317 15.85 -4.67 27.98
N GLU A 318 17.10 -4.86 27.54
CA GLU A 318 17.63 -4.20 26.33
C GLU A 318 16.81 -4.54 25.10
N LYS A 319 16.41 -5.81 24.96
CA LYS A 319 15.53 -6.26 23.90
C LYS A 319 14.17 -5.54 23.95
N LEU A 320 13.57 -5.45 25.13
CA LEU A 320 12.26 -4.80 25.29
C LEU A 320 12.34 -3.28 25.06
N ILE A 321 13.42 -2.61 25.47
CA ILE A 321 13.67 -1.20 25.15
C ILE A 321 13.78 -0.99 23.66
N LEU A 322 14.52 -1.86 22.96
CA LEU A 322 14.65 -1.83 21.51
C LEU A 322 13.31 -2.10 20.80
N ASP A 323 12.55 -3.07 21.28
CA ASP A 323 11.21 -3.38 20.76
C ASP A 323 10.26 -2.19 20.93
N LEU A 324 10.38 -1.42 22.03
CA LEU A 324 9.61 -0.21 22.27
C LEU A 324 10.04 0.92 21.34
N GLU A 325 11.35 1.14 21.19
CA GLU A 325 11.90 2.15 20.27
C GLU A 325 11.42 1.96 18.83
N ASN A 326 11.28 0.70 18.40
CA ASN A 326 10.86 0.32 17.05
C ASN A 326 9.35 0.02 16.94
N SER A 327 8.58 0.20 18.02
CA SER A 327 7.15 -0.08 18.00
C SER A 327 6.42 0.88 17.05
N ASN A 328 5.56 0.33 16.18
CA ASN A 328 4.85 1.08 15.15
C ASN A 328 3.35 0.77 15.09
N SER A 329 2.84 -0.01 16.04
CA SER A 329 1.43 -0.34 16.15
C SER A 329 0.94 -0.32 17.60
N PHE A 330 -0.31 0.07 17.79
CA PHE A 330 -1.00 0.11 19.08
C PHE A 330 -0.81 -1.20 19.89
N LYS A 331 -1.15 -2.32 19.29
CA LYS A 331 -1.05 -3.65 19.92
C LYS A 331 0.37 -4.00 20.35
N GLN A 332 1.34 -3.66 19.54
CA GLN A 332 2.76 -3.92 19.83
C GLN A 332 3.22 -3.08 21.01
N THR A 333 2.97 -1.77 20.96
CA THR A 333 3.43 -0.86 22.02
C THR A 333 2.87 -1.28 23.37
N HIS A 334 1.57 -1.55 23.46
CA HIS A 334 0.95 -2.08 24.70
C HIS A 334 1.53 -3.43 25.15
N SER A 335 1.80 -4.34 24.19
CA SER A 335 2.42 -5.64 24.50
C SER A 335 3.83 -5.49 25.08
N VAL A 336 4.62 -4.57 24.55
CA VAL A 336 5.98 -4.28 25.04
C VAL A 336 5.91 -3.57 26.40
N ILE A 337 5.08 -2.54 26.54
CA ILE A 337 4.86 -1.82 27.80
C ILE A 337 4.42 -2.78 28.92
N SER A 338 3.51 -3.70 28.64
CA SER A 338 3.07 -4.69 29.64
C SER A 338 4.21 -5.58 30.15
N LYS A 339 5.20 -5.92 29.32
CA LYS A 339 6.39 -6.67 29.70
C LYS A 339 7.38 -5.79 30.47
N LEU A 340 7.59 -4.55 30.03
CA LEU A 340 8.47 -3.59 30.69
C LEU A 340 7.98 -3.26 32.11
N LYS A 341 6.67 -3.20 32.35
CA LYS A 341 6.09 -3.03 33.70
C LYS A 341 6.47 -4.11 34.70
N LEU A 342 6.81 -5.31 34.25
CA LEU A 342 7.24 -6.41 35.12
C LEU A 342 8.67 -6.25 35.65
N ILE A 343 9.46 -5.38 35.04
CA ILE A 343 10.85 -5.12 35.38
C ILE A 343 10.91 -4.05 36.49
N LYS A 344 11.61 -4.37 37.59
CA LYS A 344 11.63 -3.50 38.77
C LYS A 344 12.89 -2.64 38.90
N ASN A 345 14.00 -3.05 38.30
CA ASN A 345 15.31 -2.42 38.52
C ASN A 345 15.77 -1.66 37.25
N TRP A 346 15.40 -0.38 37.17
CA TRP A 346 15.79 0.51 36.06
C TRP A 346 17.00 1.35 36.46
N THR A 347 18.07 1.33 35.67
CA THR A 347 19.19 2.25 35.80
C THR A 347 18.78 3.64 35.34
N GLN A 348 19.52 4.69 35.77
CA GLN A 348 19.26 6.08 35.33
C GLN A 348 19.40 6.23 33.82
N SER A 349 20.37 5.54 33.20
CA SER A 349 20.57 5.57 31.75
C SER A 349 19.39 4.96 30.99
N GLU A 350 18.87 3.79 31.43
CA GLU A 350 17.70 3.14 30.83
C GLU A 350 16.45 4.00 30.95
N LYS A 351 16.22 4.66 32.11
CA LYS A 351 15.13 5.59 32.31
C LYS A 351 15.17 6.77 31.33
N ILE A 352 16.35 7.38 31.16
CA ILE A 352 16.55 8.47 30.20
C ILE A 352 16.23 7.99 28.77
N GLN A 353 16.74 6.83 28.38
CA GLN A 353 16.49 6.24 27.06
C GLN A 353 14.99 6.00 26.82
N LEU A 354 14.29 5.42 27.78
CA LEU A 354 12.83 5.19 27.70
C LEU A 354 12.04 6.50 27.57
N GLN A 355 12.44 7.54 28.33
CA GLN A 355 11.83 8.87 28.20
C GLN A 355 12.10 9.54 26.85
N GLU A 356 13.27 9.27 26.25
CA GLU A 356 13.59 9.75 24.93
C GLU A 356 12.75 9.04 23.85
N ILE A 357 12.56 7.73 24.00
CA ILE A 357 11.64 6.95 23.15
C ILE A 357 10.23 7.51 23.19
N ALA A 358 9.71 7.90 24.38
CA ALA A 358 8.39 8.52 24.50
C ALA A 358 8.25 9.82 23.68
N LYS A 359 9.36 10.54 23.45
CA LYS A 359 9.37 11.80 22.68
C LYS A 359 9.62 11.59 21.17
N THR A 360 10.40 10.57 20.84
CA THR A 360 10.88 10.35 19.45
C THR A 360 10.04 9.33 18.68
N ASN A 361 9.45 8.35 19.36
CA ASN A 361 8.56 7.38 18.75
C ASN A 361 7.13 7.91 18.70
N ASN A 362 6.63 8.19 17.51
CA ASN A 362 5.29 8.76 17.29
C ASN A 362 4.16 7.88 17.84
N GLN A 363 4.31 6.54 17.81
CA GLN A 363 3.29 5.62 18.31
C GLN A 363 3.22 5.66 19.85
N VAL A 364 4.37 5.67 20.52
CA VAL A 364 4.45 5.78 21.98
C VAL A 364 3.90 7.14 22.43
N SER A 365 4.33 8.22 21.77
CA SER A 365 3.86 9.59 22.06
C SER A 365 2.34 9.73 21.92
N TYR A 366 1.76 9.06 20.91
CA TYR A 366 0.32 9.13 20.65
C TYR A 366 -0.54 8.46 21.74
N ILE A 367 -0.02 7.42 22.41
CA ILE A 367 -0.76 6.64 23.42
C ILE A 367 -0.28 6.92 24.84
N MET A 368 0.43 8.02 25.08
CA MET A 368 0.95 8.38 26.42
C MET A 368 -0.12 8.54 27.49
N ASP A 369 -1.36 8.90 27.08
CA ASP A 369 -2.50 9.06 27.97
C ASP A 369 -3.25 7.74 28.25
N ASP A 370 -2.89 6.64 27.61
CA ASP A 370 -3.48 5.33 27.88
C ASP A 370 -3.01 4.82 29.26
N GLU A 371 -3.91 4.28 30.05
CA GLU A 371 -3.72 3.96 31.47
C GLU A 371 -2.45 3.11 31.73
N ASP A 372 -2.21 2.08 30.95
CA ASP A 372 -1.06 1.21 31.12
C ASP A 372 0.27 1.87 30.71
N VAL A 373 0.25 2.77 29.73
CA VAL A 373 1.42 3.52 29.25
C VAL A 373 1.76 4.63 30.26
N ALA A 374 0.76 5.42 30.66
CA ALA A 374 0.91 6.47 31.66
C ALA A 374 1.46 5.92 32.98
N ASP A 375 0.94 4.79 33.45
CA ASP A 375 1.42 4.09 34.63
C ASP A 375 2.89 3.68 34.51
N PHE A 376 3.28 3.08 33.37
CA PHE A 376 4.66 2.69 33.14
C PHE A 376 5.61 3.88 33.19
N TYR A 377 5.31 4.95 32.45
CA TYR A 377 6.14 6.15 32.43
C TYR A 377 6.15 6.89 33.76
N GLY A 378 5.06 6.81 34.54
CA GLY A 378 5.01 7.27 35.92
C GLY A 378 5.97 6.50 36.84
N MET A 379 6.09 5.18 36.67
CA MET A 379 7.02 4.35 37.46
C MET A 379 8.51 4.62 37.16
N ILE A 380 8.84 5.04 35.95
CA ILE A 380 10.21 5.30 35.51
C ILE A 380 10.56 6.80 35.46
N SER A 381 9.70 7.67 36.01
CA SER A 381 9.98 9.11 36.08
C SER A 381 11.33 9.35 36.76
N VAL A 382 12.11 10.25 36.17
CA VAL A 382 13.37 10.75 36.75
C VAL A 382 13.00 11.98 37.57
N ASP A 383 13.16 11.92 38.89
CA ASP A 383 13.04 13.07 39.78
C ASP A 383 14.10 14.14 39.46
#